data_8d4fe3f971d6f28036b6c2f30bdcba32
#
_entry.id   8d4fe3f971d6f28036b6c2f30bdcba32
#
_cell.length_a   1.000
_cell.length_b   1.000
_cell.length_c   1.000
_cell.angle_alpha   90.00
_cell.angle_beta   90.00
_cell.angle_gamma   90.00
#
_symmetry.space_group_name_H-M   'P 1'
#
loop_
_entity.id
_entity.type
_entity.pdbx_description
1 polymer ?
#
loop_
_entity_poly.entity_id
_entity_poly.type
_entity_poly.pdbx_seq_one_letter_code
_entity_poly.pdbx_strand_id
1 'polypeptide(L)'
;MRVGRLDEWVDAWRRLIVPLRREFGFEVHGSWVDRDANAHIWVVSYEGGQSFAEANADYWASPQRERLGVNPAEFLVGEQVREVEQVL
;
A
#
# COMPACT_ATOMS: atom_id res chain seq x y z
N MET A 1 -3.40 12.45 3.21
CA MET A 1 -4.80 11.98 3.02
C MET A 1 -5.73 13.14 2.77
N ARG A 2 -6.78 12.92 2.04
CA ARG A 2 -7.85 13.92 1.94
C ARG A 2 -8.59 13.98 3.27
N VAL A 3 -9.05 15.18 3.65
CA VAL A 3 -9.73 15.38 4.92
C VAL A 3 -10.99 14.51 5.00
N GLY A 4 -11.16 13.81 6.12
CA GLY A 4 -12.32 12.97 6.37
C GLY A 4 -12.32 11.61 5.66
N ARG A 5 -11.25 11.28 4.90
CA ARG A 5 -11.20 10.03 4.13
C ARG A 5 -10.19 9.00 4.67
N LEU A 6 -9.51 9.32 5.76
CA LEU A 6 -8.46 8.44 6.29
C LEU A 6 -9.01 7.05 6.68
N ASP A 7 -10.07 7.00 7.44
CA ASP A 7 -10.65 5.73 7.90
C ASP A 7 -11.24 4.93 6.72
N GLU A 8 -11.84 5.59 5.75
CA GLU A 8 -12.33 4.94 4.54
C GLU A 8 -11.17 4.32 3.74
N TRP A 9 -10.07 5.05 3.60
CA TRP A 9 -8.88 4.53 2.92
C TRP A 9 -8.30 3.32 3.64
N VAL A 10 -8.12 3.39 4.95
CA VAL A 10 -7.55 2.30 5.75
C VAL A 10 -8.42 1.05 5.65
N ASP A 11 -9.74 1.22 5.68
CA ASP A 11 -10.66 0.10 5.55
C ASP A 11 -10.54 -0.55 4.16
N ALA A 12 -10.55 0.24 3.09
CA ALA A 12 -10.39 -0.28 1.73
C ALA A 12 -9.02 -0.95 1.53
N TRP A 13 -7.96 -0.32 2.05
CA TRP A 13 -6.61 -0.85 2.00
C TRP A 13 -6.52 -2.23 2.67
N ARG A 14 -7.06 -2.35 3.87
CA ARG A 14 -7.02 -3.60 4.63
C ARG A 14 -7.83 -4.72 3.97
N ARG A 15 -8.99 -4.41 3.42
CA ARG A 15 -9.88 -5.42 2.83
C ARG A 15 -9.48 -5.82 1.42
N LEU A 16 -8.96 -4.90 0.63
CA LEU A 16 -8.75 -5.10 -0.80
C LEU A 16 -7.27 -5.14 -1.19
N ILE A 17 -6.49 -4.19 -0.73
CA ILE A 17 -5.10 -4.05 -1.15
C ILE A 17 -4.19 -5.06 -0.46
N VAL A 18 -4.33 -5.25 0.83
CA VAL A 18 -3.47 -6.19 1.59
C VAL A 18 -3.60 -7.62 1.08
N PRO A 19 -4.81 -8.18 0.90
CA PRO A 19 -4.91 -9.55 0.38
C PRO A 19 -4.29 -9.71 -1.01
N LEU A 20 -4.50 -8.74 -1.89
CA LEU A 20 -3.94 -8.82 -3.25
C LEU A 20 -2.42 -8.69 -3.25
N ARG A 21 -1.85 -7.82 -2.41
CA ARG A 21 -0.40 -7.73 -2.24
C ARG A 21 0.18 -9.07 -1.82
N ARG A 22 -0.46 -9.75 -0.89
CA ARG A 22 -0.01 -11.07 -0.42
C ARG A 22 -0.07 -12.12 -1.53
N GLU A 23 -1.08 -12.08 -2.39
CA GLU A 23 -1.16 -12.95 -3.55
C GLU A 23 0.00 -12.73 -4.53
N PHE A 24 0.52 -11.53 -4.62
CA PHE A 24 1.66 -11.19 -5.47
C PHE A 24 3.01 -11.46 -4.81
N GLY A 25 3.02 -12.04 -3.62
CA GLY A 25 4.25 -12.40 -2.92
C GLY A 25 4.80 -11.31 -2.00
N PHE A 26 4.07 -10.23 -1.79
CA PHE A 26 4.46 -9.20 -0.84
C PHE A 26 4.09 -9.60 0.58
N GLU A 27 4.89 -9.15 1.53
CA GLU A 27 4.61 -9.30 2.94
C GLU A 27 4.34 -7.92 3.55
N VAL A 28 3.17 -7.77 4.16
CA VAL A 28 2.81 -6.53 4.85
C VAL A 28 3.13 -6.71 6.33
N HIS A 29 4.11 -5.95 6.81
CA HIS A 29 4.64 -6.12 8.18
C HIS A 29 3.83 -5.36 9.21
N GLY A 30 3.23 -4.25 8.84
CA GLY A 30 2.41 -3.48 9.76
C GLY A 30 1.97 -2.18 9.13
N SER A 31 1.04 -1.52 9.81
CA SER A 31 0.57 -0.21 9.38
C SER A 31 0.21 0.65 10.58
N TRP A 32 0.29 1.94 10.40
CA TRP A 32 0.04 2.92 11.43
C TRP A 32 -0.73 4.10 10.85
N VAL A 33 -1.50 4.75 11.70
CA VAL A 33 -2.22 5.95 11.34
C VAL A 33 -1.68 7.10 12.18
N ASP A 34 -1.26 8.17 11.52
CA ASP A 34 -0.90 9.44 12.16
C ASP A 34 -2.06 10.41 11.95
N ARG A 35 -2.90 10.54 12.97
CA ARG A 35 -4.11 11.36 12.85
C ARG A 35 -3.82 12.84 12.81
N ASP A 36 -2.76 13.28 13.46
CA ASP A 36 -2.35 14.69 13.43
C ASP A 36 -1.90 15.09 12.03
N ALA A 37 -1.15 14.22 11.37
CA ALA A 37 -0.70 14.45 10.00
C ALA A 37 -1.74 14.02 8.96
N ASN A 38 -2.83 13.39 9.38
CA ASN A 38 -3.83 12.79 8.50
C ASN A 38 -3.19 11.85 7.47
N ALA A 39 -2.34 10.93 7.97
CA ALA A 39 -1.52 10.06 7.15
C ALA A 39 -1.67 8.59 7.53
N HIS A 40 -1.51 7.72 6.55
CA HIS A 40 -1.41 6.28 6.73
C HIS A 40 0.00 5.83 6.32
N ILE A 41 0.66 5.09 7.22
CA ILE A 41 2.03 4.60 7.04
C ILE A 41 1.99 3.09 7.10
N TRP A 42 2.63 2.42 6.16
CA TRP A 42 2.72 0.96 6.20
C TRP A 42 4.03 0.48 5.62
N VAL A 43 4.45 -0.70 6.06
CA VAL A 43 5.72 -1.31 5.67
C VAL A 43 5.43 -2.61 4.95
N VAL A 44 6.01 -2.74 3.77
CA VAL A 44 5.84 -3.91 2.91
C VAL A 44 7.19 -4.35 2.37
N SER A 45 7.38 -5.67 2.25
CA SER A 45 8.59 -6.24 1.65
C SER A 45 8.24 -7.24 0.56
N TYR A 46 9.25 -7.57 -0.26
CA TYR A 46 9.13 -8.57 -1.31
C TYR A 46 10.41 -9.40 -1.35
N GLU A 47 10.28 -10.72 -1.25
CA GLU A 47 11.42 -11.64 -1.24
C GLU A 47 11.47 -12.55 -2.47
N GLY A 48 10.74 -12.20 -3.53
CA GLY A 48 10.77 -12.95 -4.77
C GLY A 48 12.05 -12.77 -5.57
N GLY A 49 12.09 -13.33 -6.77
CA GLY A 49 13.28 -13.35 -7.61
C GLY A 49 13.63 -12.03 -8.28
N GLN A 50 12.80 -11.02 -8.18
CA GLN A 50 13.03 -9.70 -8.76
C GLN A 50 13.11 -8.63 -7.68
N SER A 51 13.53 -7.41 -8.05
CA SER A 51 13.62 -6.32 -7.09
C SER A 51 12.22 -5.88 -6.62
N PHE A 52 12.16 -5.21 -5.46
CA PHE A 52 10.92 -4.64 -4.98
C PHE A 52 10.31 -3.69 -6.01
N ALA A 53 11.12 -2.84 -6.63
CA ALA A 53 10.64 -1.88 -7.62
C ALA A 53 9.97 -2.57 -8.82
N GLU A 54 10.59 -3.64 -9.32
CA GLU A 54 10.03 -4.41 -10.43
C GLU A 54 8.73 -5.10 -10.03
N ALA A 55 8.72 -5.76 -8.88
CA ALA A 55 7.53 -6.43 -8.36
C ALA A 55 6.39 -5.45 -8.12
N ASN A 56 6.70 -4.28 -7.59
CA ASN A 56 5.72 -3.23 -7.34
C ASN A 56 5.12 -2.70 -8.65
N ALA A 57 5.95 -2.51 -9.67
CA ALA A 57 5.48 -2.09 -10.99
C ALA A 57 4.53 -3.13 -11.62
N ASP A 58 4.88 -4.40 -11.52
CA ASP A 58 4.04 -5.50 -12.00
C ASP A 58 2.69 -5.56 -11.27
N TYR A 59 2.71 -5.35 -9.96
CA TYR A 59 1.49 -5.29 -9.15
C TYR A 59 0.56 -4.17 -9.64
N TRP A 60 1.09 -2.97 -9.81
CA TRP A 60 0.30 -1.82 -10.25
C TRP A 60 -0.22 -1.97 -11.68
N ALA A 61 0.51 -2.66 -12.54
CA ALA A 61 0.11 -2.90 -13.93
C ALA A 61 -0.86 -4.08 -14.07
N SER A 62 -1.09 -4.85 -13.01
CA SER A 62 -1.88 -6.08 -13.10
C SER A 62 -3.37 -5.80 -13.30
N PRO A 63 -4.07 -6.66 -14.08
CA PRO A 63 -5.52 -6.57 -14.19
C PRO A 63 -6.23 -6.78 -12.85
N GLN A 64 -5.66 -7.58 -11.97
CA GLN A 64 -6.21 -7.83 -10.64
C GLN A 64 -6.27 -6.54 -9.81
N ARG A 65 -5.20 -5.73 -9.86
CA ARG A 65 -5.17 -4.45 -9.14
C ARG A 65 -6.21 -3.49 -9.70
N GLU A 66 -6.34 -3.43 -11.01
CA GLU A 66 -7.33 -2.58 -11.66
C GLU A 66 -8.76 -2.97 -11.27
N ARG A 67 -9.03 -4.27 -11.15
CA ARG A 67 -10.36 -4.79 -10.78
C ARG A 67 -10.78 -4.43 -9.36
N LEU A 68 -9.86 -4.07 -8.48
CA LEU A 68 -10.22 -3.64 -7.13
C LEU A 68 -11.05 -2.36 -7.14
N GLY A 69 -10.89 -1.54 -8.17
CA GLY A 69 -11.63 -0.28 -8.26
C GLY A 69 -11.22 0.75 -7.23
N VAL A 70 -10.12 0.54 -6.54
CA VAL A 70 -9.62 1.47 -5.52
C VAL A 70 -8.64 2.42 -6.18
N ASN A 71 -9.02 3.67 -6.29
CA ASN A 71 -8.15 4.71 -6.84
C ASN A 71 -7.57 5.53 -5.68
N PRO A 72 -6.27 5.40 -5.37
CA PRO A 72 -5.66 6.15 -4.28
C PRO A 72 -5.87 7.67 -4.39
N ALA A 73 -5.95 8.20 -5.61
CA ALA A 73 -6.15 9.63 -5.82
C ALA A 73 -7.48 10.15 -5.26
N GLU A 74 -8.47 9.28 -5.04
CA GLU A 74 -9.73 9.67 -4.41
C GLU A 74 -9.59 9.89 -2.91
N PHE A 75 -8.58 9.27 -2.29
CA PHE A 75 -8.36 9.31 -0.84
C PHE A 75 -7.12 10.10 -0.46
N LEU A 76 -6.10 10.09 -1.30
CA LEU A 76 -4.76 10.62 -0.99
C LEU A 76 -4.55 11.97 -1.68
N VAL A 77 -4.01 12.92 -0.93
CA VAL A 77 -3.50 14.18 -1.50
C VAL A 77 -2.15 13.94 -2.17
N GLY A 78 -1.36 13.04 -1.58
CA GLY A 78 -0.06 12.68 -2.10
C GLY A 78 0.42 11.36 -1.51
N GLU A 79 1.50 10.85 -2.07
CA GLU A 79 2.10 9.60 -1.67
C GLU A 79 3.61 9.74 -1.63
N GLN A 80 4.25 9.13 -0.63
CA GLN A 80 5.69 9.08 -0.52
C GLN A 80 6.12 7.65 -0.25
N VAL A 81 7.03 7.14 -1.08
CA VAL A 81 7.58 5.79 -0.94
C VAL A 81 9.06 5.89 -0.62
N ARG A 82 9.50 5.15 0.40
CA ARG A 82 10.91 5.09 0.80
C ARG A 82 11.33 3.65 1.02
N GLU A 83 12.52 3.32 0.57
CA GLU A 83 13.15 2.05 0.93
C GLU A 83 13.84 2.22 2.27
N VAL A 84 13.62 1.26 3.17
CA VAL A 84 14.20 1.28 4.50
C VAL A 84 14.85 -0.06 4.79
N GLU A 85 15.81 -0.06 5.71
CA GLU A 85 16.52 -1.25 6.13
C GLU A 85 16.10 -1.61 7.56
N GLN A 86 15.79 -2.88 7.78
CA GLN A 86 15.44 -3.36 9.11
C GLN A 86 16.72 -3.57 9.93
N VAL A 87 16.78 -2.97 11.12
CA VAL A 87 17.94 -3.04 11.99
C VAL A 87 17.68 -3.77 13.31
N LEU A 88 16.47 -4.22 13.55
CA LEU A 88 16.09 -5.01 14.72
C LEU A 88 15.44 -6.32 14.31
#